data_fe7cd95869d1cf71e05fa26ef36a24fe
#
_entry.id   fe7cd95869d1cf71e05fa26ef36a24fe
#
_cell.length_a   1.000
_cell.length_b   1.000
_cell.length_c   1.000
_cell.angle_alpha   90.00
_cell.angle_beta   90.00
_cell.angle_gamma   90.00
#
_symmetry.space_group_name_H-M   'P 1'
#
loop_
_entity.id
_entity.type
_entity.pdbx_description
1 polymer ?
#
loop_
_entity_poly.entity_id
_entity_poly.type
_entity_poly.pdbx_seq_one_letter_code
_entity_poly.pdbx_strand_id
1 'polypeptide(L)'
;MIEEVDETLRGLIRTEVLSGSQVEVSFDAPTKDWASRRNAPTINLYLYDIREDLSRRDAAWAPIYAAEGYVTGHQPPPRHYKLQYMVTAWTQRPEDEHRLLSACLGAFLRHETLGPSEMTGALAEQPLPAMVSVALPLGPDRSIADVWSALGGELKPSLDLVFNAPFVVGRSLTAGAPVRELPRLSIARADEDGGEAEHPARPLPGRTGVPVRRRGPLAPDEMPVAQDETVIAGTKAKPGRTYRIRGYPRP
;
A
#
# COMPACT_ATOMS: atom_id res chain seq x y z
N MET A 1 -0.94 -12.12 -9.46
CA MET A 1 -0.21 -11.36 -8.44
C MET A 1 0.23 -12.18 -7.23
N ILE A 2 -0.60 -12.95 -6.52
CA ILE A 2 -0.13 -13.86 -5.46
C ILE A 2 0.76 -14.95 -6.06
N GLU A 3 0.34 -15.53 -7.18
CA GLU A 3 1.13 -16.50 -7.97
C GLU A 3 2.51 -15.94 -8.36
N GLU A 4 2.59 -14.65 -8.71
CA GLU A 4 3.86 -14.00 -9.06
C GLU A 4 4.77 -13.80 -7.85
N VAL A 5 4.19 -13.61 -6.64
CA VAL A 5 4.97 -13.63 -5.39
C VAL A 5 5.52 -15.02 -5.14
N ASP A 6 4.71 -16.08 -5.34
CA ASP A 6 5.17 -17.46 -5.22
C ASP A 6 6.32 -17.77 -6.19
N GLU A 7 6.21 -17.34 -7.44
CA GLU A 7 7.27 -17.52 -8.43
C GLU A 7 8.53 -16.71 -8.10
N THR A 8 8.37 -15.48 -7.61
CA THR A 8 9.50 -14.65 -7.15
C THR A 8 10.24 -15.33 -6.00
N LEU A 9 9.51 -15.80 -4.98
CA LEU A 9 10.09 -16.53 -3.84
C LEU A 9 10.74 -17.85 -4.27
N ARG A 10 10.10 -18.57 -5.20
CA ARG A 10 10.66 -19.81 -5.76
C ARG A 10 11.98 -19.56 -6.49
N GLY A 11 12.02 -18.49 -7.30
CA GLY A 11 13.21 -18.05 -8.02
C GLY A 11 14.36 -17.70 -7.06
N LEU A 12 14.06 -16.92 -6.03
CA LEU A 12 15.01 -16.52 -5.01
C LEU A 12 15.62 -17.73 -4.29
N ILE A 13 14.77 -18.66 -3.84
CA ILE A 13 15.24 -19.88 -3.15
C ILE A 13 16.06 -20.74 -4.09
N ARG A 14 15.65 -20.94 -5.33
CA ARG A 14 16.42 -21.73 -6.30
C ARG A 14 17.79 -21.14 -6.57
N THR A 15 17.88 -19.83 -6.70
CA THR A 15 19.13 -19.15 -7.02
C THR A 15 20.07 -19.08 -5.81
N GLU A 16 19.56 -18.66 -4.65
CA GLU A 16 20.35 -18.32 -3.47
C GLU A 16 20.61 -19.48 -2.52
N VAL A 17 19.68 -20.46 -2.48
CA VAL A 17 19.72 -21.54 -1.50
C VAL A 17 20.05 -22.87 -2.15
N LEU A 18 19.47 -23.14 -3.32
CA LEU A 18 19.48 -24.50 -3.88
C LEU A 18 20.52 -24.74 -4.96
N SER A 19 21.25 -23.75 -5.42
CA SER A 19 22.32 -23.80 -6.46
C SER A 19 22.68 -25.21 -6.96
N GLY A 20 21.82 -25.81 -7.81
CA GLY A 20 22.03 -27.16 -8.38
C GLY A 20 21.64 -28.34 -7.48
N SER A 21 21.04 -28.12 -6.33
CA SER A 21 20.56 -29.20 -5.47
C SER A 21 19.22 -29.80 -5.95
N GLN A 22 18.94 -31.06 -5.58
CA GLN A 22 17.71 -31.81 -5.91
C GLN A 22 16.55 -31.49 -4.93
N VAL A 23 16.64 -30.40 -4.16
CA VAL A 23 15.63 -30.02 -3.19
C VAL A 23 14.44 -29.37 -3.92
N GLU A 24 13.24 -29.83 -3.63
CA GLU A 24 12.01 -29.27 -4.19
C GLU A 24 11.57 -28.00 -3.46
N VAL A 25 10.87 -27.08 -4.16
CA VAL A 25 10.19 -25.94 -3.57
C VAL A 25 8.69 -26.09 -3.77
N SER A 26 7.93 -26.17 -2.67
CA SER A 26 6.48 -26.36 -2.66
C SER A 26 5.78 -25.19 -1.95
N PHE A 27 4.50 -24.98 -2.28
CA PHE A 27 3.61 -23.97 -1.63
C PHE A 27 2.35 -24.62 -1.05
N ASP A 28 2.35 -25.93 -0.92
CA ASP A 28 1.22 -26.70 -0.41
C ASP A 28 1.00 -26.47 1.09
N ALA A 29 -0.22 -26.75 1.56
CA ALA A 29 -0.49 -26.83 2.99
C ALA A 29 0.24 -28.05 3.58
N PRO A 30 1.15 -27.89 4.56
CA PRO A 30 1.95 -28.96 5.12
C PRO A 30 1.15 -29.79 6.13
N THR A 31 0.09 -30.43 5.65
CA THR A 31 -0.72 -31.35 6.44
C THR A 31 0.01 -32.66 6.71
N LYS A 32 -0.46 -33.44 7.68
CA LYS A 32 0.11 -34.73 7.98
C LYS A 32 0.12 -35.68 6.77
N ASP A 33 -0.97 -35.66 5.97
CA ASP A 33 -1.09 -36.47 4.75
C ASP A 33 -0.13 -36.00 3.66
N TRP A 34 0.07 -34.69 3.52
CA TRP A 34 1.05 -34.13 2.60
C TRP A 34 2.47 -34.56 2.99
N ALA A 35 2.81 -34.40 4.27
CA ALA A 35 4.13 -34.77 4.81
C ALA A 35 4.47 -36.24 4.61
N SER A 36 3.50 -37.13 4.83
CA SER A 36 3.70 -38.57 4.67
C SER A 36 4.01 -39.04 3.24
N ARG A 37 3.63 -38.23 2.25
CA ARG A 37 3.87 -38.50 0.82
C ARG A 37 5.16 -37.88 0.27
N ARG A 38 5.92 -37.17 1.11
CA ARG A 38 7.20 -36.59 0.67
C ARG A 38 8.32 -37.59 0.67
N ASN A 39 8.92 -37.82 -0.50
CA ASN A 39 10.04 -38.74 -0.69
C ASN A 39 11.35 -37.98 -1.02
N ALA A 40 11.27 -36.69 -1.36
CA ALA A 40 12.40 -35.85 -1.68
C ALA A 40 12.54 -34.72 -0.66
N PRO A 41 13.78 -34.27 -0.40
CA PRO A 41 14.01 -33.07 0.40
C PRO A 41 13.22 -31.88 -0.17
N THR A 42 12.49 -31.15 0.66
CA THR A 42 11.59 -30.09 0.20
C THR A 42 11.67 -28.89 1.12
N ILE A 43 11.77 -27.68 0.54
CA ILE A 43 11.48 -26.42 1.21
C ILE A 43 10.03 -26.06 0.87
N ASN A 44 9.19 -25.87 1.89
CA ASN A 44 7.79 -25.54 1.71
C ASN A 44 7.49 -24.15 2.25
N LEU A 45 6.81 -23.32 1.43
CA LEU A 45 6.36 -21.97 1.76
C LEU A 45 4.84 -21.95 1.76
N TYR A 46 4.22 -22.20 2.88
CA TYR A 46 2.78 -22.22 3.00
C TYR A 46 2.23 -20.82 3.27
N LEU A 47 1.48 -20.25 2.30
CA LEU A 47 0.77 -18.98 2.49
C LEU A 47 -0.42 -19.19 3.42
N TYR A 48 -0.34 -18.69 4.65
CA TYR A 48 -1.36 -18.92 5.66
C TYR A 48 -2.17 -17.67 6.03
N ASP A 49 -1.70 -16.47 5.68
CA ASP A 49 -2.43 -15.23 5.98
C ASP A 49 -2.14 -14.14 4.93
N ILE A 50 -3.17 -13.35 4.60
CA ILE A 50 -3.09 -12.22 3.68
C ILE A 50 -3.80 -11.04 4.30
N ARG A 51 -3.09 -9.90 4.51
CA ARG A 51 -3.67 -8.69 5.10
C ARG A 51 -3.17 -7.43 4.42
N GLU A 52 -4.05 -6.42 4.33
CA GLU A 52 -3.64 -5.10 3.89
C GLU A 52 -2.72 -4.45 4.94
N ASP A 53 -1.64 -3.83 4.49
CA ASP A 53 -0.78 -3.00 5.33
C ASP A 53 -1.35 -1.60 5.45
N LEU A 54 -2.18 -1.38 6.46
CA LEU A 54 -2.85 -0.10 6.69
C LEU A 54 -1.86 1.04 7.01
N SER A 55 -0.66 0.74 7.49
CA SER A 55 0.38 1.74 7.77
C SER A 55 0.93 2.39 6.49
N ARG A 56 0.80 1.70 5.35
CA ARG A 56 1.22 2.15 4.02
C ARG A 56 0.05 2.56 3.13
N ARG A 57 -1.13 2.72 3.71
CA ARG A 57 -2.32 3.11 2.96
C ARG A 57 -2.29 4.60 2.67
N ASP A 58 -2.06 4.96 1.41
CA ASP A 58 -2.22 6.34 0.94
C ASP A 58 -3.66 6.56 0.45
N ALA A 59 -4.17 7.78 0.64
CA ALA A 59 -5.50 8.19 0.19
C ALA A 59 -5.45 9.14 -1.03
N ALA A 60 -4.28 9.68 -1.33
CA ALA A 60 -4.12 10.67 -2.41
C ALA A 60 -4.07 9.97 -3.79
N TRP A 61 -4.97 10.37 -4.69
CA TRP A 61 -4.94 9.90 -6.07
C TRP A 61 -3.76 10.50 -6.82
N ALA A 62 -2.96 9.65 -7.46
CA ALA A 62 -1.81 10.07 -8.27
C ALA A 62 -2.26 10.52 -9.66
N PRO A 63 -1.73 11.64 -10.18
CA PRO A 63 -2.03 12.06 -11.53
C PRO A 63 -1.36 11.15 -12.57
N ILE A 64 -2.08 10.88 -13.65
CA ILE A 64 -1.56 10.21 -14.84
C ILE A 64 -1.23 11.30 -15.86
N TYR A 65 0.03 11.32 -16.32
CA TYR A 65 0.50 12.32 -17.28
C TYR A 65 0.54 11.76 -18.70
N ALA A 66 0.16 12.57 -19.69
CA ALA A 66 0.46 12.30 -21.08
C ALA A 66 1.95 12.57 -21.38
N ALA A 67 2.41 12.11 -22.55
CA ALA A 67 3.79 12.37 -22.98
C ALA A 67 4.12 13.86 -23.08
N GLU A 68 3.10 14.69 -23.35
CA GLU A 68 3.19 16.17 -23.45
C GLU A 68 3.15 16.86 -22.08
N GLY A 69 3.09 16.12 -20.97
CA GLY A 69 3.20 16.64 -19.61
C GLY A 69 1.90 17.15 -18.98
N TYR A 70 0.74 17.04 -19.62
CA TYR A 70 -0.55 17.37 -18.99
C TYR A 70 -1.22 16.16 -18.34
N VAL A 71 -2.07 16.40 -17.34
CA VAL A 71 -2.79 15.33 -16.61
C VAL A 71 -3.94 14.81 -17.47
N THR A 72 -3.91 13.52 -17.77
CA THR A 72 -4.96 12.80 -18.51
C THR A 72 -5.93 12.06 -17.62
N GLY A 73 -5.53 11.79 -16.39
CA GLY A 73 -6.36 11.07 -15.45
C GLY A 73 -5.76 11.04 -14.05
N HIS A 74 -6.45 10.36 -13.17
CA HIS A 74 -5.99 10.07 -11.83
C HIS A 74 -6.19 8.58 -11.54
N GLN A 75 -5.24 7.97 -10.84
CA GLN A 75 -5.33 6.60 -10.37
C GLN A 75 -5.20 6.55 -8.85
N PRO A 76 -5.89 5.60 -8.19
CA PRO A 76 -5.69 5.39 -6.76
C PRO A 76 -4.26 4.92 -6.52
N PRO A 77 -3.68 5.27 -5.37
CA PRO A 77 -2.37 4.77 -4.99
C PRO A 77 -2.40 3.24 -4.88
N PRO A 78 -1.26 2.56 -5.10
CA PRO A 78 -1.16 1.13 -4.88
C PRO A 78 -1.45 0.81 -3.42
N ARG A 79 -2.12 -0.30 -3.19
CA ARG A 79 -2.32 -0.84 -1.85
C ARG A 79 -1.25 -1.86 -1.55
N HIS A 80 -0.78 -1.88 -0.33
CA HIS A 80 0.23 -2.83 0.11
C HIS A 80 -0.42 -3.99 0.86
N TYR A 81 -0.06 -5.22 0.48
CA TYR A 81 -0.55 -6.42 1.15
C TYR A 81 0.61 -7.22 1.72
N LYS A 82 0.47 -7.61 2.98
CA LYS A 82 1.35 -8.54 3.66
C LYS A 82 0.87 -9.95 3.38
N LEU A 83 1.64 -10.70 2.61
CA LEU A 83 1.46 -12.12 2.39
C LEU A 83 2.38 -12.86 3.37
N GLN A 84 1.81 -13.72 4.20
CA GLN A 84 2.55 -14.39 5.27
C GLN A 84 2.71 -15.86 4.96
N TYR A 85 3.96 -16.26 4.87
CA TYR A 85 4.36 -17.62 4.56
C TYR A 85 5.02 -18.28 5.75
N MET A 86 4.60 -19.47 6.06
CA MET A 86 5.32 -20.36 6.95
C MET A 86 6.33 -21.16 6.12
N VAL A 87 7.62 -20.88 6.30
CA VAL A 87 8.70 -21.57 5.60
C VAL A 87 9.19 -22.72 6.46
N THR A 88 9.13 -23.93 5.91
CA THR A 88 9.53 -25.17 6.57
C THR A 88 10.43 -26.00 5.68
N ALA A 89 11.34 -26.75 6.27
CA ALA A 89 12.17 -27.72 5.56
C ALA A 89 11.77 -29.17 5.95
N TRP A 90 11.78 -30.05 4.97
CA TRP A 90 11.35 -31.44 5.10
C TRP A 90 12.43 -32.35 4.55
N THR A 91 13.10 -33.05 5.43
CA THR A 91 14.15 -34.01 5.11
C THR A 91 14.06 -35.22 6.06
N GLN A 92 14.92 -36.20 5.85
CA GLN A 92 14.98 -37.37 6.74
C GLN A 92 15.78 -37.11 8.02
N ARG A 93 16.56 -36.03 8.08
CA ARG A 93 17.44 -35.70 9.20
C ARG A 93 17.21 -34.27 9.68
N PRO A 94 17.02 -34.03 10.96
CA PRO A 94 16.83 -32.69 11.52
C PRO A 94 17.98 -31.71 11.19
N GLU A 95 19.23 -32.24 11.13
CA GLU A 95 20.40 -31.41 10.82
C GLU A 95 20.33 -30.78 9.41
N ASP A 96 19.82 -31.58 8.46
CA ASP A 96 19.62 -31.10 7.08
C ASP A 96 18.47 -30.08 6.98
N GLU A 97 17.39 -30.28 7.74
CA GLU A 97 16.31 -29.29 7.88
C GLU A 97 16.84 -27.96 8.43
N HIS A 98 17.62 -28.01 9.51
CA HIS A 98 18.21 -26.82 10.12
C HIS A 98 19.18 -26.12 9.15
N ARG A 99 19.95 -26.86 8.37
CA ARG A 99 20.85 -26.31 7.34
C ARG A 99 20.06 -25.58 6.25
N LEU A 100 18.98 -26.18 5.74
CA LEU A 100 18.12 -25.57 4.73
C LEU A 100 17.43 -24.32 5.28
N LEU A 101 16.88 -24.36 6.49
CA LEU A 101 16.27 -23.18 7.13
C LEU A 101 17.28 -22.06 7.35
N SER A 102 18.51 -22.39 7.77
CA SER A 102 19.58 -21.40 7.93
C SER A 102 19.96 -20.74 6.61
N ALA A 103 20.02 -21.52 5.53
CA ALA A 103 20.28 -20.99 4.19
C ALA A 103 19.15 -20.08 3.70
N CYS A 104 17.88 -20.48 3.93
CA CYS A 104 16.71 -19.64 3.64
C CYS A 104 16.73 -18.33 4.43
N LEU A 105 17.00 -18.41 5.74
CA LEU A 105 17.11 -17.22 6.59
C LEU A 105 18.16 -16.25 6.07
N GLY A 106 19.35 -16.77 5.73
CA GLY A 106 20.43 -15.95 5.16
C GLY A 106 20.06 -15.34 3.81
N ALA A 107 19.36 -16.07 2.94
CA ALA A 107 18.89 -15.55 1.66
C ALA A 107 17.87 -14.40 1.85
N PHE A 108 16.86 -14.60 2.67
CA PHE A 108 15.84 -13.58 2.92
C PHE A 108 16.40 -12.32 3.60
N LEU A 109 17.37 -12.46 4.49
CA LEU A 109 18.06 -11.32 5.11
C LEU A 109 18.92 -10.51 4.12
N ARG A 110 19.42 -11.12 3.05
CA ARG A 110 20.12 -10.41 1.98
C ARG A 110 19.19 -9.68 1.03
N HIS A 111 17.94 -10.12 0.92
CA HIS A 111 16.94 -9.62 0.00
C HIS A 111 15.73 -8.99 0.74
N GLU A 112 16.01 -8.08 1.69
CA GLU A 112 14.94 -7.36 2.42
C GLU A 112 14.10 -6.46 1.52
N THR A 113 14.65 -6.04 0.38
CA THR A 113 13.96 -5.23 -0.62
C THR A 113 14.21 -5.83 -2.00
N LEU A 114 13.12 -6.16 -2.69
CA LEU A 114 13.15 -6.69 -4.05
C LEU A 114 12.73 -5.62 -5.04
N GLY A 115 13.65 -5.31 -5.95
CA GLY A 115 13.38 -4.40 -7.05
C GLY A 115 12.65 -5.09 -8.22
N PRO A 116 12.21 -4.32 -9.24
CA PRO A 116 11.52 -4.88 -10.42
C PRO A 116 12.28 -6.01 -11.12
N SER A 117 13.62 -5.95 -11.16
CA SER A 117 14.46 -6.97 -11.80
C SER A 117 14.52 -8.30 -11.05
N GLU A 118 14.14 -8.32 -9.79
CA GLU A 118 14.13 -9.50 -8.92
C GLU A 118 12.74 -10.11 -8.79
N MET A 119 11.72 -9.42 -9.31
CA MET A 119 10.32 -9.84 -9.29
C MET A 119 9.89 -10.39 -10.64
N THR A 120 8.76 -11.09 -10.68
CA THR A 120 8.20 -11.70 -11.90
C THR A 120 6.82 -11.16 -12.22
N GLY A 121 6.43 -11.24 -13.50
CA GLY A 121 5.08 -10.89 -13.98
C GLY A 121 4.70 -9.42 -13.72
N ALA A 122 3.45 -9.17 -13.39
CA ALA A 122 2.93 -7.84 -13.13
C ALA A 122 3.55 -7.14 -11.91
N LEU A 123 4.18 -7.88 -11.00
CA LEU A 123 4.96 -7.30 -9.90
C LEU A 123 6.21 -6.59 -10.42
N ALA A 124 6.87 -7.15 -11.45
CA ALA A 124 8.05 -6.55 -12.08
C ALA A 124 7.72 -5.26 -12.87
N GLU A 125 6.47 -5.10 -13.31
CA GLU A 125 6.01 -3.92 -14.03
C GLU A 125 5.71 -2.73 -13.10
N GLN A 126 5.70 -2.96 -11.80
CA GLN A 126 5.37 -1.92 -10.82
C GLN A 126 6.59 -1.07 -10.47
N PRO A 127 6.41 0.26 -10.32
CA PRO A 127 7.52 1.15 -9.99
C PRO A 127 7.99 1.02 -8.53
N LEU A 128 7.24 0.33 -7.69
CA LEU A 128 7.51 0.20 -6.25
C LEU A 128 8.14 -1.14 -5.93
N PRO A 129 9.18 -1.16 -5.08
CA PRO A 129 9.78 -2.40 -4.62
C PRO A 129 8.86 -3.15 -3.67
N ALA A 130 8.98 -4.47 -3.65
CA ALA A 130 8.43 -5.30 -2.60
C ALA A 130 9.40 -5.37 -1.41
N MET A 131 8.86 -5.59 -0.21
CA MET A 131 9.69 -5.74 0.98
C MET A 131 9.49 -7.14 1.57
N VAL A 132 10.60 -7.71 1.98
CA VAL A 132 10.64 -9.03 2.61
C VAL A 132 11.14 -8.87 4.03
N SER A 133 10.46 -9.50 4.98
CA SER A 133 10.94 -9.59 6.35
C SER A 133 10.77 -11.02 6.85
N VAL A 134 11.72 -11.49 7.65
CA VAL A 134 11.75 -12.88 8.10
C VAL A 134 12.02 -12.97 9.60
N ALA A 135 11.40 -13.96 10.25
CA ALA A 135 11.61 -14.30 11.66
C ALA A 135 11.42 -13.11 12.62
N LEU A 136 10.54 -12.18 12.28
CA LEU A 136 10.16 -11.10 13.19
C LEU A 136 9.29 -11.65 14.34
N PRO A 137 9.30 -11.01 15.52
CA PRO A 137 8.41 -11.37 16.60
C PRO A 137 6.95 -11.36 16.13
N LEU A 138 6.24 -12.43 16.41
CA LEU A 138 4.81 -12.51 16.13
C LEU A 138 4.04 -11.53 17.02
N GLY A 139 3.01 -10.92 16.45
CA GLY A 139 2.10 -10.08 17.23
C GLY A 139 1.37 -10.87 18.32
N PRO A 140 0.83 -10.19 19.35
CA PRO A 140 0.19 -10.84 20.50
C PRO A 140 -1.00 -11.73 20.12
N ASP A 141 -1.63 -11.47 19.00
CA ASP A 141 -2.81 -12.21 18.52
C ASP A 141 -2.47 -13.39 17.62
N ARG A 142 -1.19 -13.79 17.56
CA ARG A 142 -0.73 -14.86 16.66
C ARG A 142 0.07 -15.90 17.39
N SER A 143 -0.32 -17.15 17.16
CA SER A 143 0.37 -18.34 17.65
C SER A 143 0.71 -19.25 16.48
N ILE A 144 1.99 -19.52 16.28
CA ILE A 144 2.42 -20.51 15.29
C ILE A 144 1.90 -21.91 15.64
N ALA A 145 1.71 -22.19 16.94
CA ALA A 145 1.16 -23.44 17.41
C ALA A 145 -0.29 -23.66 16.94
N ASP A 146 -1.09 -22.57 16.85
CA ASP A 146 -2.46 -22.65 16.35
C ASP A 146 -2.49 -22.98 14.85
N VAL A 147 -1.55 -22.43 14.07
CA VAL A 147 -1.41 -22.75 12.65
C VAL A 147 -1.10 -24.23 12.47
N TRP A 148 -0.11 -24.76 13.23
CA TRP A 148 0.24 -26.18 13.18
C TRP A 148 -0.91 -27.08 13.64
N SER A 149 -1.64 -26.68 14.67
CA SER A 149 -2.81 -27.43 15.14
C SER A 149 -3.91 -27.47 14.09
N ALA A 150 -4.17 -26.35 13.41
CA ALA A 150 -5.15 -26.28 12.33
C ALA A 150 -4.77 -27.15 11.11
N LEU A 151 -3.47 -27.32 10.85
CA LEU A 151 -2.95 -28.20 9.79
C LEU A 151 -2.96 -29.68 10.18
N GLY A 152 -3.25 -30.01 11.45
CA GLY A 152 -3.19 -31.36 11.98
C GLY A 152 -1.77 -31.92 12.03
N GLY A 153 -0.76 -31.06 12.00
CA GLY A 153 0.65 -31.39 12.03
C GLY A 153 1.28 -31.27 13.42
N GLU A 154 2.48 -31.79 13.57
CA GLU A 154 3.31 -31.58 14.74
C GLU A 154 4.16 -30.30 14.53
N LEU A 155 4.37 -29.54 15.60
CA LEU A 155 5.17 -28.33 15.58
C LEU A 155 6.61 -28.64 15.13
N LYS A 156 7.03 -28.01 14.04
CA LYS A 156 8.40 -28.08 13.52
C LYS A 156 9.05 -26.71 13.53
N PRO A 157 10.39 -26.61 13.52
CA PRO A 157 11.08 -25.38 13.27
C PRO A 157 10.60 -24.75 11.96
N SER A 158 10.22 -23.49 12.00
CA SER A 158 9.70 -22.75 10.84
C SER A 158 10.15 -21.29 10.90
N LEU A 159 10.29 -20.67 9.74
CA LEU A 159 10.50 -19.23 9.63
C LEU A 159 9.18 -18.56 9.21
N ASP A 160 8.78 -17.53 9.92
CA ASP A 160 7.70 -16.65 9.48
C ASP A 160 8.27 -15.63 8.48
N LEU A 161 7.78 -15.68 7.24
CA LEU A 161 8.20 -14.83 6.14
C LEU A 161 7.04 -13.92 5.77
N VAL A 162 7.25 -12.61 5.80
CA VAL A 162 6.26 -11.63 5.37
C VAL A 162 6.74 -10.97 4.08
N PHE A 163 6.00 -11.17 3.00
CA PHE A 163 6.21 -10.49 1.73
C PHE A 163 5.20 -9.35 1.59
N ASN A 164 5.70 -8.12 1.63
CA ASN A 164 4.85 -6.92 1.48
C ASN A 164 4.89 -6.44 0.03
N ALA A 165 3.83 -6.75 -0.71
CA ALA A 165 3.72 -6.46 -2.13
C ALA A 165 2.83 -5.24 -2.39
N PRO A 166 3.21 -4.33 -3.33
CA PRO A 166 2.33 -3.29 -3.83
C PRO A 166 1.30 -3.89 -4.81
N PHE A 167 0.04 -3.51 -4.66
CA PHE A 167 -1.07 -3.90 -5.52
C PHE A 167 -1.66 -2.68 -6.20
N VAL A 168 -1.48 -2.55 -7.52
CA VAL A 168 -2.15 -1.51 -8.30
C VAL A 168 -3.60 -1.92 -8.55
N VAL A 169 -4.51 -1.10 -8.05
CA VAL A 169 -5.94 -1.26 -8.34
C VAL A 169 -6.18 -0.64 -9.72
N GLY A 170 -6.36 -1.43 -10.76
CA GLY A 170 -6.48 -1.02 -12.17
C GLY A 170 -7.67 -0.09 -12.50
N ARG A 171 -8.02 0.81 -11.59
CA ARG A 171 -9.08 1.82 -11.75
C ARG A 171 -8.45 3.19 -11.99
N SER A 172 -8.81 3.83 -13.10
CA SER A 172 -8.43 5.21 -13.37
C SER A 172 -9.68 6.07 -13.57
N LEU A 173 -9.56 7.34 -13.22
CA LEU A 173 -10.55 8.37 -13.53
C LEU A 173 -9.95 9.28 -14.60
N THR A 174 -10.66 9.47 -15.71
CA THR A 174 -10.25 10.40 -16.76
C THR A 174 -10.34 11.83 -16.25
N ALA A 175 -9.29 12.62 -16.43
CA ALA A 175 -9.32 14.06 -16.17
C ALA A 175 -10.16 14.79 -17.20
N GLY A 176 -10.67 15.95 -16.81
CA GLY A 176 -11.29 16.88 -17.79
C GLY A 176 -10.27 17.36 -18.82
N ALA A 177 -10.77 18.00 -19.89
CA ALA A 177 -9.90 18.60 -20.89
C ALA A 177 -8.92 19.60 -20.24
N PRO A 178 -7.64 19.64 -20.70
CA PRO A 178 -6.67 20.58 -20.14
C PRO A 178 -7.13 22.02 -20.33
N VAL A 179 -6.89 22.83 -19.29
CA VAL A 179 -7.16 24.26 -19.34
C VAL A 179 -6.17 24.90 -20.31
N ARG A 180 -6.66 25.34 -21.49
CA ARG A 180 -5.85 25.97 -22.54
C ARG A 180 -5.81 27.49 -22.46
N GLU A 181 -6.74 28.10 -21.71
CA GLU A 181 -6.83 29.53 -21.53
C GLU A 181 -6.70 29.86 -20.05
N LEU A 182 -5.99 30.94 -19.75
CA LEU A 182 -5.87 31.44 -18.38
C LEU A 182 -7.26 31.87 -17.85
N PRO A 183 -7.62 31.51 -16.62
CA PRO A 183 -8.87 31.94 -16.03
C PRO A 183 -8.89 33.48 -15.97
N ARG A 184 -9.92 34.11 -16.54
CA ARG A 184 -10.14 35.51 -16.37
C ARG A 184 -10.79 35.74 -15.02
N LEU A 185 -10.01 36.21 -14.06
CA LEU A 185 -10.51 36.66 -12.76
C LEU A 185 -10.95 38.13 -12.88
N SER A 186 -12.25 38.39 -12.88
CA SER A 186 -12.79 39.72 -12.66
C SER A 186 -13.16 39.86 -11.19
N ILE A 187 -12.42 40.71 -10.48
CA ILE A 187 -12.75 41.09 -9.11
C ILE A 187 -13.59 42.36 -9.21
N ALA A 188 -14.91 42.23 -9.12
CA ALA A 188 -15.80 43.36 -8.95
C ALA A 188 -15.73 43.82 -7.49
N ARG A 189 -15.55 45.12 -7.27
CA ARG A 189 -15.74 45.71 -5.96
C ARG A 189 -17.25 45.68 -5.67
N ALA A 190 -17.65 45.02 -4.61
CA ALA A 190 -19.01 45.16 -4.11
C ALA A 190 -19.09 46.59 -3.53
N ASP A 191 -19.66 47.50 -4.27
CA ASP A 191 -20.05 48.81 -3.72
C ASP A 191 -21.16 48.55 -2.71
N GLU A 192 -21.15 49.33 -1.63
CA GLU A 192 -22.03 49.15 -0.44
C GLU A 192 -23.53 49.40 -0.72
N ASP A 193 -23.91 49.71 -1.96
CA ASP A 193 -25.30 49.82 -2.38
C ASP A 193 -25.78 48.48 -2.98
N GLY A 194 -26.67 47.84 -2.25
CA GLY A 194 -27.20 46.49 -2.45
C GLY A 194 -27.97 46.27 -3.76
N GLY A 195 -27.29 46.38 -4.88
CA GLY A 195 -27.80 45.92 -6.18
C GLY A 195 -27.45 44.47 -6.41
N GLU A 196 -28.40 43.55 -6.29
CA GLU A 196 -28.29 42.17 -6.70
C GLU A 196 -27.99 42.11 -8.20
N ALA A 197 -26.73 41.86 -8.57
CA ALA A 197 -26.40 41.49 -9.92
C ALA A 197 -26.84 40.03 -10.11
N GLU A 198 -27.96 39.83 -10.76
CA GLU A 198 -28.47 38.53 -11.19
C GLU A 198 -27.49 37.92 -12.21
N HIS A 199 -26.58 37.10 -11.73
CA HIS A 199 -25.81 36.22 -12.59
C HIS A 199 -26.66 34.98 -12.90
N PRO A 200 -26.99 34.68 -14.17
CA PRO A 200 -27.68 33.45 -14.52
C PRO A 200 -26.77 32.27 -14.16
N ALA A 201 -27.09 31.59 -13.08
CA ALA A 201 -26.45 30.35 -12.70
C ALA A 201 -26.69 29.29 -13.79
N ARG A 202 -25.65 28.99 -14.57
CA ARG A 202 -25.67 27.87 -15.50
C ARG A 202 -25.81 26.58 -14.68
N PRO A 203 -26.85 25.75 -14.90
CA PRO A 203 -27.03 24.52 -14.12
C PRO A 203 -25.89 23.55 -14.41
N LEU A 204 -25.22 23.11 -13.38
CA LEU A 204 -24.28 21.98 -13.45
C LEU A 204 -25.06 20.70 -13.73
N PRO A 205 -24.66 19.87 -14.71
CA PRO A 205 -25.36 18.63 -15.01
C PRO A 205 -25.19 17.61 -13.85
N GLY A 206 -26.32 17.24 -13.26
CA GLY A 206 -26.55 15.95 -12.62
C GLY A 206 -25.77 15.61 -11.36
N ARG A 207 -26.15 16.23 -10.22
CA ARG A 207 -26.04 15.57 -8.93
C ARG A 207 -27.43 15.40 -8.36
N THR A 208 -27.98 14.19 -8.49
CA THR A 208 -29.17 13.77 -7.77
C THR A 208 -28.91 13.79 -6.26
N GLY A 209 -29.75 14.49 -5.56
CA GLY A 209 -29.66 14.99 -4.21
C GLY A 209 -29.38 13.99 -3.11
N VAL A 210 -28.51 14.47 -2.24
CA VAL A 210 -28.62 14.21 -0.79
C VAL A 210 -28.78 15.60 -0.17
N PRO A 211 -29.80 15.87 0.65
CA PRO A 211 -29.98 17.17 1.27
C PRO A 211 -28.88 17.43 2.28
N VAL A 212 -27.95 18.30 1.93
CA VAL A 212 -26.97 18.82 2.88
C VAL A 212 -27.74 19.76 3.83
N ARG A 213 -27.93 19.34 5.07
CA ARG A 213 -28.37 20.22 6.16
C ARG A 213 -27.34 21.36 6.27
N ARG A 214 -27.72 22.56 5.83
CA ARG A 214 -26.97 23.76 6.11
C ARG A 214 -26.99 23.98 7.63
N ARG A 215 -25.86 23.74 8.30
CA ARG A 215 -25.62 24.30 9.62
C ARG A 215 -25.45 25.82 9.42
N GLY A 216 -26.18 26.61 10.19
CA GLY A 216 -25.98 28.05 10.28
C GLY A 216 -24.53 28.37 10.68
N PRO A 217 -24.09 29.65 10.52
CA PRO A 217 -22.76 30.04 10.94
C PRO A 217 -22.56 29.73 12.42
N LEU A 218 -21.44 29.05 12.71
CA LEU A 218 -21.01 28.79 14.09
C LEU A 218 -20.74 30.09 14.82
N ALA A 219 -21.13 30.17 16.08
CA ALA A 219 -20.79 31.30 16.94
C ALA A 219 -19.25 31.44 17.06
N PRO A 220 -18.69 32.63 17.26
CA PRO A 220 -17.24 32.87 17.26
C PRO A 220 -16.44 32.02 18.26
N ASP A 221 -17.06 31.57 19.30
CA ASP A 221 -16.51 30.80 20.43
C ASP A 221 -16.51 29.26 20.19
N GLU A 222 -17.19 28.78 19.15
CA GLU A 222 -17.24 27.33 18.83
C GLU A 222 -16.21 26.90 17.77
N MET A 223 -15.33 27.80 17.31
CA MET A 223 -14.30 27.43 16.32
C MET A 223 -13.07 26.86 17.00
N PRO A 224 -12.63 25.66 16.64
CA PRO A 224 -11.38 25.10 17.16
C PRO A 224 -10.19 25.97 16.73
N VAL A 225 -9.40 26.43 17.70
CA VAL A 225 -8.16 27.19 17.47
C VAL A 225 -7.12 26.20 16.94
N ALA A 226 -6.63 26.42 15.72
CA ALA A 226 -5.50 25.65 15.20
C ALA A 226 -4.22 26.09 15.90
N GLN A 227 -3.43 25.13 16.41
CA GLN A 227 -2.23 25.38 17.22
C GLN A 227 -1.02 25.92 16.42
N ASP A 228 -1.13 26.16 15.11
CA ASP A 228 -0.06 26.73 14.28
C ASP A 228 -0.59 27.91 13.44
N GLU A 229 -0.78 29.06 14.07
CA GLU A 229 -1.00 30.33 13.38
C GLU A 229 0.31 31.14 13.32
N THR A 230 0.92 31.18 12.14
CA THR A 230 2.03 32.13 11.89
C THR A 230 1.46 33.49 11.47
N VAL A 231 1.57 34.48 12.33
CA VAL A 231 1.19 35.88 12.02
C VAL A 231 2.34 36.50 11.22
N ILE A 232 2.12 36.82 9.95
CA ILE A 232 3.06 37.62 9.16
C ILE A 232 2.86 39.07 9.48
N ALA A 233 3.76 39.65 10.27
CA ALA A 233 3.82 41.07 10.55
C ALA A 233 4.36 41.81 9.32
N GLY A 234 3.58 42.72 8.72
CA GLY A 234 4.10 43.60 7.65
C GLY A 234 3.09 44.25 6.70
N THR A 235 1.83 43.93 6.74
CA THR A 235 0.83 44.61 5.93
C THR A 235 0.01 45.58 6.81
N LYS A 236 -0.04 46.86 6.43
CA LYS A 236 -0.94 47.85 7.07
C LYS A 236 -2.40 47.46 6.76
N ALA A 237 -2.95 46.56 7.56
CA ALA A 237 -4.36 46.23 7.49
C ALA A 237 -5.17 47.28 8.21
N LYS A 238 -6.25 47.73 7.61
CA LYS A 238 -7.24 48.58 8.29
C LYS A 238 -7.86 47.78 9.45
N PRO A 239 -8.11 48.44 10.60
CA PRO A 239 -8.70 47.74 11.76
C PRO A 239 -10.04 47.12 11.37
N GLY A 240 -10.21 45.81 11.64
CA GLY A 240 -11.46 45.08 11.44
C GLY A 240 -11.46 44.01 10.34
N ARG A 241 -10.35 43.76 9.64
CA ARG A 241 -10.28 42.65 8.67
C ARG A 241 -9.13 41.68 8.97
N THR A 242 -9.47 40.43 9.27
CA THR A 242 -8.52 39.34 9.45
C THR A 242 -8.52 38.49 8.18
N TYR A 243 -7.36 38.30 7.58
CA TYR A 243 -7.18 37.39 6.44
C TYR A 243 -6.58 36.09 6.94
N ARG A 244 -7.22 34.97 6.69
CA ARG A 244 -6.67 33.63 6.96
C ARG A 244 -6.08 33.07 5.67
N ILE A 245 -4.77 32.79 5.68
CA ILE A 245 -4.09 32.10 4.58
C ILE A 245 -3.77 30.70 5.08
N ARG A 246 -4.36 29.65 4.48
CA ARG A 246 -3.95 28.27 4.69
C ARG A 246 -2.78 27.96 3.76
N GLY A 247 -1.58 27.80 4.32
CA GLY A 247 -0.47 27.22 3.59
C GLY A 247 -0.56 25.70 3.65
N TYR A 248 -0.46 25.04 2.50
CA TYR A 248 -0.21 23.59 2.45
C TYR A 248 1.30 23.39 2.44
N PRO A 249 1.86 22.45 3.23
CA PRO A 249 3.25 22.08 3.10
C PRO A 249 3.50 21.55 1.70
N ARG A 250 4.56 22.01 1.06
CA ARG A 250 5.05 21.44 -0.20
C ARG A 250 5.70 20.08 0.11
N PRO A 251 5.56 19.09 -0.82
CA PRO A 251 6.23 17.80 -0.69
C PRO A 251 7.74 17.93 -0.66
#